data_d579e8cb0815bb5cf74d7155e481e375
#
_entry.id   d579e8cb0815bb5cf74d7155e481e375
#
_cell.length_a   1.000
_cell.length_b   1.000
_cell.length_c   1.000
_cell.angle_alpha   90.00
_cell.angle_beta   90.00
_cell.angle_gamma   90.00
#
_symmetry.space_group_name_H-M   'P 1'
#
loop_
_entity.id
_entity.type
_entity.pdbx_description
1 polymer ?
#
loop_
_entity_poly.entity_id
_entity_poly.type
_entity_poly.pdbx_seq_one_letter_code
_entity_poly.pdbx_strand_id
1 'polypeptide(L)'
;MKKNRPVNLSDFYHLYPFTSHYMGINGLKYHFLDQGTGDPVVMIHGNPTWSFYFRKLIRELSDRYRTLAPDHIGCGLSEKPGIKQYDYRLESRVRDLESFLEHLGVKEKITLVLHDWGGM
;
A
#
# COMPACT_ATOMS: atom_id res chain seq x y z
N MET A 1 -16.27 19.15 2.90
CA MET A 1 -15.31 18.12 3.27
C MET A 1 -14.09 18.14 2.37
N LYS A 2 -12.94 17.99 2.96
CA LYS A 2 -11.67 18.13 2.22
C LYS A 2 -11.05 16.78 1.93
N LYS A 3 -11.69 16.02 1.08
CA LYS A 3 -11.32 14.64 0.80
C LYS A 3 -9.89 14.45 0.32
N ASN A 4 -9.40 15.40 -0.48
CA ASN A 4 -8.08 15.26 -1.10
C ASN A 4 -7.00 16.09 -0.41
N ARG A 5 -7.27 16.50 0.82
CA ARG A 5 -6.28 17.23 1.59
C ARG A 5 -5.09 16.31 1.88
N PRO A 6 -3.87 16.73 1.55
CA PRO A 6 -2.71 15.91 1.86
C PRO A 6 -2.54 15.69 3.35
N VAL A 7 -2.11 14.50 3.71
CA VAL A 7 -1.74 14.21 5.08
C VAL A 7 -0.35 14.80 5.36
N ASN A 8 -0.20 15.49 6.48
CA ASN A 8 1.09 16.01 6.88
C ASN A 8 1.86 14.95 7.65
N LEU A 9 2.75 14.24 6.98
CA LEU A 9 3.49 13.13 7.58
C LEU A 9 4.49 13.58 8.65
N SER A 10 4.87 14.86 8.67
CA SER A 10 5.83 15.33 9.66
C SER A 10 5.30 15.21 11.08
N ASP A 11 3.96 15.21 11.26
CA ASP A 11 3.34 15.09 12.57
C ASP A 11 3.49 13.71 13.19
N PHE A 12 3.72 12.67 12.37
CA PHE A 12 3.92 11.32 12.88
C PHE A 12 5.12 10.61 12.26
N TYR A 13 6.13 11.39 11.91
CA TYR A 13 7.33 10.81 11.31
C TYR A 13 7.94 9.73 12.21
N HIS A 14 7.92 9.92 13.52
CA HIS A 14 8.47 8.93 14.46
C HIS A 14 7.68 7.61 14.48
N LEU A 15 6.43 7.62 14.02
CA LEU A 15 5.59 6.42 13.93
C LEU A 15 5.57 5.84 12.51
N TYR A 16 5.88 6.66 11.52
CA TYR A 16 5.80 6.27 10.11
C TYR A 16 6.99 6.87 9.36
N PRO A 17 8.23 6.46 9.72
CA PRO A 17 9.45 7.06 9.17
C PRO A 17 9.86 6.43 7.85
N PHE A 18 8.93 6.32 6.90
CA PHE A 18 9.17 5.66 5.63
C PHE A 18 8.97 6.63 4.49
N THR A 19 9.75 6.45 3.43
CA THR A 19 9.59 7.26 2.22
C THR A 19 8.36 6.80 1.46
N SER A 20 7.50 7.75 1.12
CA SER A 20 6.31 7.47 0.32
C SER A 20 6.68 7.30 -1.14
N HIS A 21 6.12 6.30 -1.79
CA HIS A 21 6.26 6.08 -3.22
C HIS A 21 4.87 6.09 -3.85
N TYR A 22 4.79 6.51 -5.11
CA TYR A 22 3.53 6.55 -5.84
C TYR A 22 3.72 5.98 -7.23
N MET A 23 2.69 5.33 -7.73
CA MET A 23 2.63 4.92 -9.13
C MET A 23 1.23 5.23 -9.65
N GLY A 24 1.08 5.30 -10.96
CA GLY A 24 -0.21 5.51 -11.58
C GLY A 24 -0.88 4.19 -11.91
N ILE A 25 -2.15 4.05 -11.53
CA ILE A 25 -2.99 2.93 -11.93
C ILE A 25 -4.26 3.52 -12.49
N ASN A 26 -4.46 3.35 -13.79
CA ASN A 26 -5.62 3.92 -14.50
C ASN A 26 -5.83 5.40 -14.21
N GLY A 27 -4.72 6.16 -14.16
CA GLY A 27 -4.76 7.59 -13.89
C GLY A 27 -4.90 7.98 -12.44
N LEU A 28 -4.96 7.03 -11.53
CA LEU A 28 -5.08 7.28 -10.10
C LEU A 28 -3.75 7.06 -9.40
N LYS A 29 -3.50 7.84 -8.35
CA LYS A 29 -2.28 7.71 -7.55
C LYS A 29 -2.41 6.57 -6.56
N TYR A 30 -1.53 5.61 -6.69
CA TYR A 30 -1.47 4.44 -5.84
C TYR A 30 -0.22 4.55 -4.97
N HIS A 31 -0.41 4.73 -3.68
CA HIS A 31 0.69 4.91 -2.73
C HIS A 31 1.19 3.57 -2.21
N PHE A 32 2.48 3.47 -2.00
CA PHE A 32 3.05 2.27 -1.38
C PHE A 32 4.34 2.58 -0.65
N LEU A 33 4.68 1.71 0.29
CA LEU A 33 5.96 1.71 0.97
C LEU A 33 6.82 0.60 0.39
N ASP A 34 8.12 0.86 0.27
CA ASP A 34 9.09 -0.09 -0.27
C ASP A 34 10.37 0.08 0.54
N GLN A 35 10.57 -0.77 1.55
CA GLN A 35 11.67 -0.66 2.48
C GLN A 35 12.47 -1.96 2.53
N GLY A 36 13.79 -1.85 2.50
CA GLY A 36 14.68 -2.99 2.63
C GLY A 36 15.00 -3.66 1.31
N THR A 37 15.80 -4.72 1.39
CA THR A 37 16.22 -5.51 0.22
C THR A 37 16.12 -6.98 0.57
N GLY A 38 16.06 -7.84 -0.44
CA GLY A 38 15.96 -9.26 -0.27
C GLY A 38 14.65 -9.81 -0.83
N ASP A 39 14.23 -10.96 -0.34
CA ASP A 39 12.98 -11.56 -0.81
C ASP A 39 11.80 -10.68 -0.43
N PRO A 40 10.81 -10.51 -1.31
CA PRO A 40 9.72 -9.60 -1.05
C PRO A 40 8.71 -10.13 -0.04
N VAL A 41 8.32 -9.26 0.88
CA VAL A 41 7.22 -9.48 1.82
C VAL A 41 6.17 -8.43 1.50
N VAL A 42 5.04 -8.84 0.96
CA VAL A 42 3.96 -7.94 0.54
C VAL A 42 2.88 -7.93 1.60
N MET A 43 2.61 -6.76 2.16
CA MET A 43 1.69 -6.58 3.27
C MET A 43 0.43 -5.86 2.80
N ILE A 44 -0.69 -6.59 2.82
CA ILE A 44 -1.97 -6.10 2.29
C ILE A 44 -2.89 -5.77 3.45
N HIS A 45 -3.21 -4.49 3.59
CA HIS A 45 -4.06 -4.04 4.69
C HIS A 45 -5.54 -4.38 4.45
N GLY A 46 -6.29 -4.39 5.54
CA GLY A 46 -7.73 -4.59 5.50
C GLY A 46 -8.50 -3.29 5.33
N ASN A 47 -9.77 -3.35 5.63
CA ASN A 47 -10.67 -2.22 5.53
C ASN A 47 -11.32 -1.97 6.91
N PRO A 48 -11.21 -0.81 7.51
CA PRO A 48 -10.74 0.47 6.97
C PRO A 48 -9.34 0.87 7.47
N THR A 49 -8.32 0.14 7.11
CA THR A 49 -6.96 0.46 7.51
C THR A 49 -6.13 0.93 6.32
N TRP A 50 -4.83 1.03 6.49
CA TRP A 50 -3.88 1.41 5.45
C TRP A 50 -2.49 0.92 5.86
N SER A 51 -1.46 1.23 5.08
CA SER A 51 -0.11 0.72 5.32
C SER A 51 0.44 1.04 6.70
N PHE A 52 -0.06 2.08 7.34
CA PHE A 52 0.32 2.44 8.71
C PHE A 52 0.12 1.28 9.68
N TYR A 53 -0.87 0.43 9.43
CA TYR A 53 -1.14 -0.75 10.25
C TYR A 53 0.10 -1.65 10.37
N PHE A 54 0.89 -1.74 9.31
CA PHE A 54 2.06 -2.60 9.26
C PHE A 54 3.36 -1.93 9.66
N ARG A 55 3.34 -0.71 10.17
CA ARG A 55 4.54 0.08 10.43
C ARG A 55 5.58 -0.63 11.31
N LYS A 56 5.12 -1.34 12.32
CA LYS A 56 6.03 -2.06 13.21
C LYS A 56 6.64 -3.27 12.53
N LEU A 57 5.85 -3.98 11.75
CA LEU A 57 6.30 -5.16 11.02
C LEU A 57 7.32 -4.78 9.94
N ILE A 58 7.09 -3.66 9.26
CA ILE A 58 8.04 -3.15 8.28
C ILE A 58 9.39 -2.87 8.94
N ARG A 59 9.37 -2.23 10.09
CA ARG A 59 10.60 -1.92 10.83
C ARG A 59 11.35 -3.20 11.26
N GLU A 60 10.61 -4.21 11.65
CA GLU A 60 11.22 -5.48 12.07
C GLU A 60 11.81 -6.27 10.92
N LEU A 61 11.19 -6.24 9.76
CA LEU A 61 11.57 -7.10 8.64
C LEU A 61 12.45 -6.44 7.59
N SER A 62 12.48 -5.10 7.53
CA SER A 62 13.14 -4.42 6.42
C SER A 62 14.67 -4.52 6.42
N ASP A 63 15.29 -5.00 7.48
CA ASP A 63 16.73 -5.22 7.48
C ASP A 63 17.11 -6.57 6.84
N ARG A 64 16.16 -7.46 6.58
CA ARG A 64 16.41 -8.77 5.97
C ARG A 64 15.57 -9.03 4.72
N TYR A 65 14.46 -8.31 4.56
CA TYR A 65 13.52 -8.52 3.48
C TYR A 65 13.19 -7.20 2.81
N ARG A 66 12.73 -7.29 1.57
CA ARG A 66 12.14 -6.14 0.91
C ARG A 66 10.68 -6.10 1.30
N THR A 67 10.29 -5.09 2.07
CA THR A 67 8.91 -4.97 2.54
C THR A 67 8.14 -4.00 1.64
N LEU A 68 7.01 -4.46 1.13
CA LEU A 68 6.15 -3.71 0.22
C LEU A 68 4.77 -3.62 0.85
N ALA A 69 4.30 -2.40 1.07
CA ALA A 69 3.00 -2.18 1.71
C ALA A 69 2.21 -1.12 0.93
N PRO A 70 1.36 -1.56 -0.01
CA PRO A 70 0.53 -0.62 -0.75
C PRO A 70 -0.70 -0.19 0.04
N ASP A 71 -1.19 1.01 -0.26
CA ASP A 71 -2.49 1.48 0.20
C ASP A 71 -3.49 1.28 -0.93
N HIS A 72 -4.57 0.56 -0.68
CA HIS A 72 -5.64 0.41 -1.68
C HIS A 72 -6.17 1.78 -2.09
N ILE A 73 -6.62 1.88 -3.34
CA ILE A 73 -7.30 3.09 -3.79
C ILE A 73 -8.47 3.38 -2.83
N GLY A 74 -8.55 4.61 -2.40
CA GLY A 74 -9.55 5.04 -1.40
C GLY A 74 -9.05 4.98 0.03
N CYS A 75 -7.86 4.46 0.27
CA CYS A 75 -7.32 4.29 1.62
C CYS A 75 -5.98 4.99 1.77
N GLY A 76 -5.66 5.35 3.01
CA GLY A 76 -4.36 5.89 3.37
C GLY A 76 -3.93 7.07 2.53
N LEU A 77 -2.76 6.96 1.93
CA LEU A 77 -2.18 8.02 1.11
C LEU A 77 -2.44 7.84 -0.38
N SER A 78 -3.12 6.77 -0.78
CA SER A 78 -3.57 6.61 -2.16
C SER A 78 -4.71 7.57 -2.46
N GLU A 79 -4.93 7.84 -3.73
CA GLU A 79 -5.99 8.73 -4.16
C GLU A 79 -7.36 8.20 -3.73
N LYS A 80 -8.31 9.12 -3.48
CA LYS A 80 -9.65 8.78 -2.98
C LYS A 80 -10.71 9.26 -3.98
N PRO A 81 -10.82 8.58 -5.13
CA PRO A 81 -11.78 8.98 -6.16
C PRO A 81 -13.21 8.68 -5.76
N GLY A 82 -14.16 9.36 -6.40
CA GLY A 82 -15.56 9.03 -6.24
C GLY A 82 -15.91 7.71 -6.90
N ILE A 83 -17.10 7.19 -6.60
CA ILE A 83 -17.53 5.88 -7.13
C ILE A 83 -17.70 5.87 -8.64
N LYS A 84 -17.84 7.04 -9.26
CA LYS A 84 -17.89 7.12 -10.72
C LYS A 84 -16.54 6.89 -11.38
N GLN A 85 -15.45 7.10 -10.65
CA GLN A 85 -14.11 6.95 -11.17
C GLN A 85 -13.48 5.62 -10.77
N TYR A 86 -13.99 5.00 -9.71
CA TYR A 86 -13.45 3.76 -9.18
C TYR A 86 -14.58 3.00 -8.51
N ASP A 87 -14.78 1.74 -8.85
CA ASP A 87 -15.94 1.01 -8.39
C ASP A 87 -15.81 0.40 -6.99
N TYR A 88 -14.64 0.45 -6.40
CA TYR A 88 -14.38 -0.05 -5.04
C TYR A 88 -14.73 -1.53 -4.82
N ARG A 89 -14.72 -2.31 -5.88
CA ARG A 89 -14.95 -3.75 -5.77
C ARG A 89 -13.67 -4.47 -5.42
N LEU A 90 -13.81 -5.64 -4.82
CA LEU A 90 -12.67 -6.50 -4.50
C LEU A 90 -11.85 -6.81 -5.76
N GLU A 91 -12.52 -7.12 -6.85
CA GLU A 91 -11.86 -7.41 -8.12
C GLU A 91 -10.97 -6.27 -8.60
N SER A 92 -11.41 -5.05 -8.42
CA SER A 92 -10.61 -3.88 -8.79
C SER A 92 -9.36 -3.79 -7.94
N ARG A 93 -9.47 -4.07 -6.66
CA ARG A 93 -8.33 -4.05 -5.74
C ARG A 93 -7.33 -5.16 -6.07
N VAL A 94 -7.82 -6.32 -6.47
CA VAL A 94 -6.95 -7.43 -6.89
C VAL A 94 -6.19 -7.04 -8.17
N ARG A 95 -6.88 -6.45 -9.14
CA ARG A 95 -6.22 -5.98 -10.36
C ARG A 95 -5.18 -4.90 -10.08
N ASP A 96 -5.49 -3.99 -9.17
CA ASP A 96 -4.54 -2.95 -8.77
C ASP A 96 -3.30 -3.58 -8.16
N LEU A 97 -3.48 -4.56 -7.30
CA LEU A 97 -2.37 -5.26 -6.66
C LEU A 97 -1.51 -6.00 -7.68
N GLU A 98 -2.15 -6.66 -8.64
CA GLU A 98 -1.42 -7.33 -9.71
C GLU A 98 -0.60 -6.33 -10.53
N SER A 99 -1.19 -5.18 -10.87
CA SER A 99 -0.49 -4.13 -11.59
C SER A 99 0.68 -3.58 -10.78
N PHE A 100 0.49 -3.43 -9.49
CA PHE A 100 1.51 -2.97 -8.57
C PHE A 100 2.72 -3.91 -8.57
N LEU A 101 2.48 -5.20 -8.39
CA LEU A 101 3.55 -6.19 -8.35
C LEU A 101 4.26 -6.29 -9.70
N GLU A 102 3.50 -6.21 -10.78
CA GLU A 102 4.04 -6.27 -12.13
C GLU A 102 4.93 -5.06 -12.42
N HIS A 103 4.47 -3.87 -12.02
CA HIS A 103 5.24 -2.63 -12.17
C HIS A 103 6.60 -2.72 -11.46
N LEU A 104 6.63 -3.35 -10.29
CA LEU A 104 7.86 -3.49 -9.51
C LEU A 104 8.70 -4.71 -9.91
N GLY A 105 8.20 -5.54 -10.81
CA GLY A 105 8.91 -6.75 -11.23
C GLY A 105 8.96 -7.83 -10.16
N VAL A 106 8.03 -7.81 -9.22
CA VAL A 106 8.00 -8.78 -8.12
C VAL A 106 7.21 -10.00 -8.58
N LYS A 107 7.90 -11.12 -8.81
CA LYS A 107 7.30 -12.29 -9.45
C LYS A 107 7.49 -13.60 -8.69
N GLU A 108 8.46 -13.70 -7.81
CA GLU A 108 8.76 -14.97 -7.15
C GLU A 108 9.23 -14.77 -5.73
N LYS A 109 9.16 -15.85 -4.95
CA LYS A 109 9.56 -15.89 -3.54
C LYS A 109 8.81 -14.85 -2.71
N ILE A 110 7.54 -14.61 -3.04
CA ILE A 110 6.72 -13.62 -2.38
C ILE A 110 6.09 -14.22 -1.14
N THR A 111 6.28 -13.56 0.00
CA THR A 111 5.52 -13.86 1.23
C THR A 111 4.43 -12.81 1.35
N LEU A 112 3.19 -13.26 1.54
CA LEU A 112 2.06 -12.37 1.72
C LEU A 112 1.70 -12.28 3.20
N VAL A 113 1.56 -11.06 3.70
CA VAL A 113 1.04 -10.79 5.03
C VAL A 113 -0.30 -10.11 4.85
N LEU A 114 -1.36 -10.74 5.29
CA LEU A 114 -2.72 -10.32 4.98
C LEU A 114 -3.46 -9.99 6.28
N HIS A 115 -4.35 -9.01 6.20
CA HIS A 115 -5.17 -8.61 7.33
C HIS A 115 -6.58 -8.32 6.86
N ASP A 116 -7.57 -8.99 7.44
CA ASP A 116 -9.00 -8.77 7.19
C ASP A 116 -9.30 -8.88 5.69
N TRP A 117 -9.81 -7.81 5.06
CA TRP A 117 -10.11 -7.80 3.62
C TRP A 117 -8.89 -8.06 2.75
N GLY A 118 -7.68 -7.77 3.24
CA GLY A 118 -6.46 -8.09 2.52
C GLY A 118 -6.30 -9.59 2.30
N GLY A 119 -6.94 -10.42 3.12
CA GLY A 119 -6.87 -11.87 3.02
C GLY A 119 -7.90 -12.50 2.10
N MET A 120 -8.73 -11.72 1.45
CA MET A 120 -9.80 -12.24 0.60
C MET A 120 -9.39 -12.41 -0.85
#